data_9bf612840e55a01c7849f6ff911fa61b
#
_entry.id   9bf612840e55a01c7849f6ff911fa61b
#
_cell.length_a   1.000
_cell.length_b   1.000
_cell.length_c   1.000
_cell.angle_alpha   90.00
_cell.angle_beta   90.00
_cell.angle_gamma   90.00
#
_symmetry.space_group_name_H-M   'P 1'
#
loop_
_entity.id
_entity.type
_entity.pdbx_description
1 polymer ?
#
loop_
_entity_poly.entity_id
_entity_poly.type
_entity_poly.pdbx_seq_one_letter_code
_entity_poly.pdbx_strand_id
1 'polypeptide(L)'
;MKKRIIILGSIVLLLVIAWTAGWYFVTGQIRQQVEALAFADGETSPQLTCATLGMGGYPFNIDIDCTDAVIVSGDVMVEIPEVRASAVVYRPTHLIASARGAAEISDAFTGQRSALSWDGLEASLRVDNWRIARLSIVGTNVSWNDLLFGDALIARAGTVEMHLLDIPERHDAQEGLADLALYARTTALDFPGAAVQAADIELESEITRLPDDLRDIDTATLLPTWQRAGGRLDAIALRSKDAGSDLDANGNLMLDEAGLLNGQIDITSHGVAERIGPMIEEPWRTLVLGVPGNDGRHVNQVNFRAGTVSSGLVPLGAIPPLF
;
A
#
# COMPACT_ATOMS: atom_id res chain seq x y z
N MET A 1 -4.27 -50.80 35.28
CA MET A 1 -3.42 -49.91 34.50
C MET A 1 -3.72 -49.98 32.99
N LYS A 2 -3.78 -51.15 32.35
CA LYS A 2 -4.03 -51.30 30.87
C LYS A 2 -5.25 -50.53 30.34
N LYS A 3 -6.42 -50.59 31.01
CA LYS A 3 -7.64 -49.89 30.59
C LYS A 3 -7.49 -48.37 30.55
N ARG A 4 -6.77 -47.75 31.51
CA ARG A 4 -6.54 -46.29 31.54
C ARG A 4 -5.63 -45.83 30.41
N ILE A 5 -4.62 -46.64 30.03
CA ILE A 5 -3.74 -46.38 28.92
C ILE A 5 -4.49 -46.45 27.59
N ILE A 6 -5.37 -47.47 27.42
CA ILE A 6 -6.19 -47.59 26.23
C ILE A 6 -7.16 -46.42 26.08
N ILE A 7 -7.83 -46.02 27.16
CA ILE A 7 -8.73 -44.84 27.15
C ILE A 7 -7.95 -43.56 26.78
N LEU A 8 -6.81 -43.35 27.40
CA LEU A 8 -5.95 -42.15 27.07
C LEU A 8 -5.52 -42.18 25.59
N GLY A 9 -5.05 -43.35 25.10
CA GLY A 9 -4.65 -43.49 23.70
C GLY A 9 -5.82 -43.26 22.72
N SER A 10 -7.02 -43.75 23.07
CA SER A 10 -8.21 -43.50 22.24
C SER A 10 -8.59 -42.01 22.21
N ILE A 11 -8.51 -41.32 23.33
CA ILE A 11 -8.77 -39.86 23.40
C ILE A 11 -7.79 -39.09 22.53
N VAL A 12 -6.51 -39.41 22.66
CA VAL A 12 -5.48 -38.74 21.85
C VAL A 12 -5.69 -38.98 20.34
N LEU A 13 -6.01 -40.23 19.97
CA LEU A 13 -6.31 -40.59 18.58
C LEU A 13 -7.50 -39.81 18.03
N LEU A 14 -8.61 -39.74 18.82
CA LEU A 14 -9.79 -38.96 18.43
C LEU A 14 -9.49 -37.49 18.27
N LEU A 15 -8.67 -36.89 19.15
CA LEU A 15 -8.25 -35.50 19.04
C LEU A 15 -7.41 -35.25 17.75
N VAL A 16 -6.50 -36.18 17.42
CA VAL A 16 -5.70 -36.06 16.16
C VAL A 16 -6.61 -36.17 14.95
N ILE A 17 -7.56 -37.10 14.93
CA ILE A 17 -8.50 -37.24 13.81
C ILE A 17 -9.37 -35.98 13.68
N ALA A 18 -9.93 -35.49 14.79
CA ALA A 18 -10.76 -34.28 14.77
C ALA A 18 -9.98 -33.06 14.30
N TRP A 19 -8.72 -32.89 14.76
CA TRP A 19 -7.82 -31.83 14.32
C TRP A 19 -7.54 -31.92 12.83
N THR A 20 -7.16 -33.09 12.34
CA THR A 20 -6.87 -33.34 10.93
C THR A 20 -8.09 -33.03 10.05
N ALA A 21 -9.27 -33.54 10.43
CA ALA A 21 -10.50 -33.26 9.71
C ALA A 21 -10.84 -31.76 9.69
N GLY A 22 -10.69 -31.09 10.84
CA GLY A 22 -10.88 -29.64 10.95
C GLY A 22 -9.93 -28.85 10.06
N TRP A 23 -8.65 -29.21 10.03
CA TRP A 23 -7.65 -28.58 9.19
C TRP A 23 -7.99 -28.69 7.69
N TYR A 24 -8.31 -29.92 7.21
CA TYR A 24 -8.70 -30.13 5.82
C TYR A 24 -10.01 -29.41 5.45
N PHE A 25 -10.94 -29.32 6.40
CA PHE A 25 -12.19 -28.58 6.19
C PHE A 25 -11.91 -27.08 5.99
N VAL A 26 -11.12 -26.45 6.89
CA VAL A 26 -10.80 -25.02 6.82
C VAL A 26 -10.00 -24.70 5.56
N THR A 27 -8.97 -25.47 5.25
CA THR A 27 -8.17 -25.25 4.03
C THR A 27 -8.99 -25.45 2.76
N GLY A 28 -9.95 -26.38 2.76
CA GLY A 28 -10.91 -26.55 1.66
C GLY A 28 -11.80 -25.32 1.45
N GLN A 29 -12.29 -24.70 2.53
CA GLN A 29 -13.06 -23.46 2.44
C GLN A 29 -12.20 -22.28 1.91
N ILE A 30 -10.97 -22.14 2.42
CA ILE A 30 -10.05 -21.09 1.94
C ILE A 30 -9.74 -21.30 0.45
N ARG A 31 -9.45 -22.53 0.03
CA ARG A 31 -9.23 -22.84 -1.39
C ARG A 31 -10.41 -22.40 -2.24
N GLN A 32 -11.64 -22.73 -1.85
CA GLN A 32 -12.85 -22.34 -2.59
C GLN A 32 -12.99 -20.83 -2.69
N GLN A 33 -12.65 -20.06 -1.63
CA GLN A 33 -12.70 -18.61 -1.66
C GLN A 33 -11.66 -18.03 -2.63
N VAL A 34 -10.42 -18.55 -2.62
CA VAL A 34 -9.38 -18.11 -3.56
C VAL A 34 -9.74 -18.48 -5.00
N GLU A 35 -10.23 -19.70 -5.25
CA GLU A 35 -10.70 -20.14 -6.57
C GLU A 35 -11.91 -19.31 -7.05
N ALA A 36 -12.76 -18.82 -6.13
CA ALA A 36 -13.87 -17.94 -6.49
C ALA A 36 -13.43 -16.59 -7.04
N LEU A 37 -12.26 -16.07 -6.62
CA LEU A 37 -11.70 -14.83 -7.19
C LEU A 37 -11.38 -14.94 -8.68
N ALA A 38 -11.16 -16.14 -9.19
CA ALA A 38 -10.97 -16.35 -10.64
C ALA A 38 -12.23 -16.04 -11.48
N PHE A 39 -13.39 -15.99 -10.84
CA PHE A 39 -14.68 -15.67 -11.47
C PHE A 39 -15.16 -14.26 -11.15
N ALA A 40 -14.34 -13.44 -10.46
CA ALA A 40 -14.63 -12.02 -10.26
C ALA A 40 -14.65 -11.29 -11.60
N ASP A 41 -15.38 -10.17 -11.67
CA ASP A 41 -15.58 -9.41 -12.91
C ASP A 41 -14.33 -8.61 -13.34
N GLY A 42 -13.36 -8.45 -12.47
CA GLY A 42 -12.17 -7.64 -12.71
C GLY A 42 -12.42 -6.13 -12.61
N GLU A 43 -13.64 -5.67 -12.49
CA GLU A 43 -14.01 -4.25 -12.41
C GLU A 43 -14.39 -3.82 -10.99
N THR A 44 -15.42 -4.45 -10.41
CA THR A 44 -15.86 -4.17 -9.04
C THR A 44 -15.05 -4.95 -8.00
N SER A 45 -14.56 -6.13 -8.40
CA SER A 45 -13.70 -6.97 -7.57
C SER A 45 -12.52 -7.48 -8.39
N PRO A 46 -11.27 -7.37 -7.91
CA PRO A 46 -10.11 -7.87 -8.62
C PRO A 46 -10.25 -9.36 -8.92
N GLN A 47 -10.02 -9.74 -10.18
CA GLN A 47 -9.93 -11.13 -10.58
C GLN A 47 -8.52 -11.66 -10.26
N LEU A 48 -8.42 -12.82 -9.60
CA LEU A 48 -7.17 -13.50 -9.32
C LEU A 48 -7.20 -14.91 -9.90
N THR A 49 -6.25 -15.21 -10.77
CA THR A 49 -6.03 -16.57 -11.28
C THR A 49 -4.64 -17.06 -10.95
N CYS A 50 -4.51 -18.34 -10.64
CA CYS A 50 -3.23 -19.02 -10.42
C CYS A 50 -3.12 -20.17 -11.42
N ALA A 51 -1.98 -20.36 -12.08
CA ALA A 51 -1.74 -21.55 -12.88
C ALA A 51 -1.80 -22.82 -12.00
N THR A 52 -1.22 -22.74 -10.80
CA THR A 52 -1.42 -23.76 -9.76
C THR A 52 -1.70 -23.10 -8.41
N LEU A 53 -2.69 -23.64 -7.69
CA LEU A 53 -3.02 -23.25 -6.33
C LEU A 53 -2.72 -24.40 -5.37
N GLY A 54 -1.65 -24.28 -4.59
CA GLY A 54 -1.24 -25.20 -3.55
C GLY A 54 -1.78 -24.81 -2.17
N MET A 55 -2.13 -25.83 -1.36
CA MET A 55 -2.46 -25.63 0.06
C MET A 55 -1.58 -26.57 0.89
N GLY A 56 -0.91 -26.00 1.92
CA GLY A 56 0.06 -26.71 2.75
C GLY A 56 0.01 -26.33 4.22
N GLY A 57 1.07 -26.69 4.98
CA GLY A 57 1.30 -26.22 6.35
C GLY A 57 0.71 -27.09 7.47
N TYR A 58 0.07 -28.25 7.13
CA TYR A 58 -0.41 -29.18 8.16
C TYR A 58 0.70 -29.56 9.16
N PRO A 59 0.45 -29.63 10.47
CA PRO A 59 -0.86 -29.44 11.11
C PRO A 59 -1.09 -28.05 11.73
N PHE A 60 -0.13 -27.13 11.69
CA PHE A 60 -0.16 -25.91 12.49
C PHE A 60 -0.24 -24.63 11.67
N ASN A 61 0.07 -24.70 10.39
CA ASN A 61 0.00 -23.58 9.46
C ASN A 61 -1.07 -23.85 8.39
N ILE A 62 -1.50 -22.78 7.77
CA ILE A 62 -2.24 -22.79 6.50
C ILE A 62 -1.40 -21.99 5.55
N ASP A 63 -0.75 -22.69 4.61
CA ASP A 63 0.08 -22.09 3.59
C ASP A 63 -0.67 -22.14 2.25
N ILE A 64 -0.63 -21.04 1.53
CA ILE A 64 -1.22 -20.87 0.21
C ILE A 64 -0.08 -20.54 -0.74
N ASP A 65 0.08 -21.33 -1.79
CA ASP A 65 1.07 -21.12 -2.85
C ASP A 65 0.31 -20.91 -4.16
N CYS A 66 0.48 -19.76 -4.79
CA CYS A 66 -0.06 -19.40 -6.09
C CYS A 66 1.11 -19.20 -7.06
N THR A 67 1.21 -20.04 -8.08
CA THR A 67 2.21 -19.88 -9.14
C THR A 67 1.57 -19.25 -10.36
N ASP A 68 2.35 -18.40 -11.07
CA ASP A 68 1.90 -17.62 -12.21
C ASP A 68 0.57 -16.91 -11.90
N ALA A 69 0.60 -16.11 -10.83
CA ALA A 69 -0.54 -15.34 -10.40
C ALA A 69 -0.83 -14.22 -11.40
N VAL A 70 -2.05 -14.15 -11.90
CA VAL A 70 -2.53 -13.04 -12.74
C VAL A 70 -3.65 -12.34 -12.00
N ILE A 71 -3.47 -11.04 -11.78
CA ILE A 71 -4.45 -10.16 -11.14
C ILE A 71 -4.94 -9.16 -12.17
N VAL A 72 -6.25 -9.08 -12.38
CA VAL A 72 -6.88 -8.10 -13.27
C VAL A 72 -7.78 -7.19 -12.44
N SER A 73 -7.61 -5.88 -12.60
CA SER A 73 -8.44 -4.86 -11.94
C SER A 73 -8.63 -3.68 -12.90
N GLY A 74 -9.83 -3.54 -13.44
CA GLY A 74 -10.10 -2.61 -14.53
C GLY A 74 -9.22 -2.89 -15.74
N ASP A 75 -8.55 -1.87 -16.24
CA ASP A 75 -7.64 -1.96 -17.38
C ASP A 75 -6.24 -2.46 -17.02
N VAL A 76 -5.96 -2.66 -15.71
CA VAL A 76 -4.63 -3.06 -15.23
C VAL A 76 -4.56 -4.56 -15.00
N MET A 77 -3.55 -5.20 -15.59
CA MET A 77 -3.18 -6.59 -15.38
C MET A 77 -1.78 -6.67 -14.75
N VAL A 78 -1.65 -7.46 -13.70
CA VAL A 78 -0.40 -7.73 -12.99
C VAL A 78 -0.12 -9.22 -13.01
N GLU A 79 1.04 -9.61 -13.52
CA GLU A 79 1.51 -11.00 -13.56
C GLU A 79 2.67 -11.18 -12.58
N ILE A 80 2.56 -12.13 -11.65
CA ILE A 80 3.58 -12.41 -10.62
C ILE A 80 3.90 -13.91 -10.63
N PRO A 81 5.17 -14.32 -10.83
CA PRO A 81 5.52 -15.73 -10.93
C PRO A 81 5.15 -16.58 -9.72
N GLU A 82 5.31 -16.06 -8.52
CA GLU A 82 4.99 -16.80 -7.29
C GLU A 82 4.54 -15.86 -6.18
N VAL A 83 3.37 -16.15 -5.60
CA VAL A 83 2.85 -15.50 -4.40
C VAL A 83 2.58 -16.57 -3.35
N ARG A 84 3.09 -16.36 -2.15
CA ARG A 84 2.86 -17.22 -0.99
C ARG A 84 2.20 -16.44 0.11
N ALA A 85 1.26 -17.08 0.81
CA ALA A 85 0.68 -16.56 2.02
C ALA A 85 0.63 -17.65 3.09
N SER A 86 0.85 -17.28 4.35
CA SER A 86 0.85 -18.21 5.48
C SER A 86 0.17 -17.59 6.68
N ALA A 87 -0.66 -18.39 7.36
CA ALA A 87 -1.23 -18.05 8.65
C ALA A 87 -1.10 -19.23 9.61
N VAL A 88 -0.86 -18.94 10.89
CA VAL A 88 -0.76 -19.95 11.92
C VAL A 88 -2.17 -20.27 12.47
N VAL A 89 -2.56 -21.53 12.51
CA VAL A 89 -3.93 -21.97 12.90
C VAL A 89 -4.37 -21.41 14.26
N TYR A 90 -3.45 -21.26 15.21
CA TYR A 90 -3.76 -20.69 16.54
C TYR A 90 -3.69 -19.15 16.58
N ARG A 91 -3.31 -18.49 15.48
CA ARG A 91 -3.37 -17.03 15.27
C ARG A 91 -3.79 -16.72 13.83
N PRO A 92 -5.01 -17.11 13.41
CA PRO A 92 -5.43 -16.98 12.01
C PRO A 92 -5.59 -15.52 11.57
N THR A 93 -5.61 -14.59 12.52
CA THR A 93 -5.67 -13.13 12.26
C THR A 93 -4.31 -12.49 11.96
N HIS A 94 -3.24 -13.29 11.89
CA HIS A 94 -1.92 -12.84 11.49
C HIS A 94 -1.51 -13.56 10.22
N LEU A 95 -1.59 -12.86 9.11
CA LEU A 95 -1.20 -13.32 7.78
C LEU A 95 0.18 -12.76 7.43
N ILE A 96 1.04 -13.60 6.90
CA ILE A 96 2.32 -13.23 6.30
C ILE A 96 2.25 -13.62 4.84
N ALA A 97 2.67 -12.73 3.95
CA ALA A 97 2.73 -13.00 2.53
C ALA A 97 4.11 -12.63 1.98
N SER A 98 4.52 -13.29 0.91
CA SER A 98 5.72 -12.97 0.15
C SER A 98 5.48 -13.20 -1.34
N ALA A 99 6.19 -12.45 -2.18
CA ALA A 99 6.16 -12.63 -3.61
C ALA A 99 7.58 -12.78 -4.16
N ARG A 100 7.74 -13.61 -5.18
CA ARG A 100 9.00 -13.87 -5.89
C ARG A 100 8.91 -13.45 -7.35
N GLY A 101 10.03 -13.01 -7.87
CA GLY A 101 10.21 -12.66 -9.27
C GLY A 101 9.94 -11.20 -9.54
N ALA A 102 9.95 -10.84 -10.82
CA ALA A 102 9.47 -9.55 -11.26
C ALA A 102 7.95 -9.63 -11.49
N ALA A 103 7.21 -8.62 -11.08
CA ALA A 103 5.84 -8.43 -11.51
C ALA A 103 5.83 -7.66 -12.84
N GLU A 104 5.16 -8.20 -13.85
CA GLU A 104 4.84 -7.44 -15.07
C GLU A 104 3.49 -6.77 -14.91
N ILE A 105 3.47 -5.47 -15.19
CA ILE A 105 2.26 -4.63 -15.09
C ILE A 105 1.95 -4.11 -16.48
N SER A 106 0.74 -4.37 -16.95
CA SER A 106 0.24 -3.86 -18.23
C SER A 106 -1.09 -3.14 -18.03
N ASP A 107 -1.25 -2.02 -18.72
CA ASP A 107 -2.45 -1.21 -18.73
C ASP A 107 -3.04 -1.22 -20.15
N ALA A 108 -4.22 -1.81 -20.31
CA ALA A 108 -4.87 -1.97 -21.60
C ALA A 108 -5.38 -0.64 -22.17
N PHE A 109 -5.70 0.34 -21.32
CA PHE A 109 -6.19 1.65 -21.76
C PHE A 109 -5.06 2.52 -22.31
N THR A 110 -3.92 2.60 -21.60
CA THR A 110 -2.78 3.43 -22.00
C THR A 110 -1.79 2.69 -22.90
N GLY A 111 -1.84 1.36 -22.92
CA GLY A 111 -0.87 0.49 -23.58
C GLY A 111 0.47 0.43 -22.85
N GLN A 112 0.58 1.02 -21.67
CA GLN A 112 1.80 1.02 -20.88
C GLN A 112 2.15 -0.38 -20.38
N ARG A 113 3.43 -0.72 -20.44
CA ARG A 113 3.97 -1.95 -19.86
C ARG A 113 5.20 -1.63 -19.01
N SER A 114 5.24 -2.17 -17.83
CA SER A 114 6.36 -1.99 -16.89
C SER A 114 6.64 -3.26 -16.11
N ALA A 115 7.86 -3.37 -15.60
CA ALA A 115 8.27 -4.44 -14.70
C ALA A 115 8.69 -3.85 -13.36
N LEU A 116 8.19 -4.43 -12.28
CA LEU A 116 8.62 -4.16 -10.92
C LEU A 116 9.37 -5.39 -10.40
N SER A 117 10.66 -5.28 -10.18
CA SER A 117 11.50 -6.37 -9.67
C SER A 117 12.01 -6.07 -8.26
N TRP A 118 12.32 -7.11 -7.50
CA TRP A 118 12.82 -7.05 -6.13
C TRP A 118 13.63 -8.29 -5.78
N ASP A 119 14.49 -8.20 -4.77
CA ASP A 119 15.17 -9.35 -4.18
C ASP A 119 14.30 -10.01 -3.09
N GLY A 120 13.53 -9.22 -2.37
CA GLY A 120 12.56 -9.66 -1.38
C GLY A 120 11.35 -8.72 -1.35
N LEU A 121 10.14 -9.30 -1.35
CA LEU A 121 8.90 -8.58 -1.12
C LEU A 121 8.06 -9.36 -0.11
N GLU A 122 7.86 -8.75 1.04
CA GLU A 122 7.16 -9.36 2.17
C GLU A 122 6.05 -8.43 2.66
N ALA A 123 4.93 -9.02 3.06
CA ALA A 123 3.83 -8.33 3.70
C ALA A 123 3.39 -9.07 4.96
N SER A 124 2.97 -8.33 5.97
CA SER A 124 2.42 -8.87 7.22
C SER A 124 1.18 -8.08 7.59
N LEU A 125 0.05 -8.78 7.70
CA LEU A 125 -1.23 -8.21 8.11
C LEU A 125 -1.66 -8.83 9.44
N ARG A 126 -1.89 -8.00 10.45
CA ARG A 126 -2.55 -8.39 11.69
C ARG A 126 -3.93 -7.74 11.75
N VAL A 127 -4.92 -8.56 11.99
CA VAL A 127 -6.32 -8.13 12.16
C VAL A 127 -6.75 -8.35 13.61
N ASP A 128 -7.46 -7.40 14.18
CA ASP A 128 -8.13 -7.50 15.49
C ASP A 128 -9.60 -7.10 15.34
N ASN A 129 -10.53 -8.02 15.66
CA ASN A 129 -11.96 -7.80 15.47
C ASN A 129 -12.34 -7.24 14.10
N TRP A 130 -11.74 -7.80 13.05
CA TRP A 130 -11.88 -7.38 11.64
C TRP A 130 -11.31 -6.00 11.30
N ARG A 131 -10.63 -5.32 12.22
CA ARG A 131 -9.86 -4.11 11.98
C ARG A 131 -8.42 -4.40 11.60
N ILE A 132 -7.83 -3.52 10.85
CA ILE A 132 -6.37 -3.52 10.63
C ILE A 132 -5.71 -3.13 11.95
N ALA A 133 -5.15 -4.10 12.69
CA ALA A 133 -4.30 -3.77 13.83
C ALA A 133 -2.90 -3.34 13.38
N ARG A 134 -2.37 -3.97 12.35
CA ARG A 134 -1.10 -3.62 11.71
C ARG A 134 -1.02 -4.20 10.31
N LEU A 135 -0.59 -3.39 9.36
CA LEU A 135 -0.13 -3.82 8.05
C LEU A 135 1.31 -3.35 7.87
N SER A 136 2.17 -4.21 7.36
CA SER A 136 3.56 -3.87 7.02
C SER A 136 3.87 -4.49 5.66
N ILE A 137 4.49 -3.72 4.77
CA ILE A 137 4.98 -4.17 3.46
C ILE A 137 6.44 -3.72 3.37
N VAL A 138 7.33 -4.63 3.01
CA VAL A 138 8.77 -4.35 2.88
C VAL A 138 9.27 -4.95 1.57
N GLY A 139 9.86 -4.11 0.74
CA GLY A 139 10.55 -4.49 -0.49
C GLY A 139 12.05 -4.19 -0.39
N THR A 140 12.91 -5.08 -0.85
CA THR A 140 14.37 -4.89 -0.88
C THR A 140 14.88 -4.93 -2.31
N ASN A 141 15.83 -4.04 -2.64
CA ASN A 141 16.42 -3.89 -3.98
C ASN A 141 15.34 -3.80 -5.06
N VAL A 142 14.39 -2.88 -4.86
CA VAL A 142 13.24 -2.70 -5.76
C VAL A 142 13.68 -1.90 -6.97
N SER A 143 13.34 -2.34 -8.19
CA SER A 143 13.52 -1.56 -9.41
C SER A 143 12.26 -1.58 -10.27
N TRP A 144 11.93 -0.43 -10.85
CA TRP A 144 10.79 -0.22 -11.73
C TRP A 144 11.30 0.20 -13.10
N ASN A 145 10.98 -0.58 -14.10
CA ASN A 145 11.45 -0.41 -15.46
C ASN A 145 10.28 -0.27 -16.43
N ASP A 146 10.41 0.62 -17.41
CA ASP A 146 9.50 0.71 -18.55
C ASP A 146 9.87 -0.36 -19.58
N LEU A 147 8.89 -1.17 -20.00
CA LEU A 147 9.06 -2.21 -21.02
C LEU A 147 8.54 -1.82 -22.40
N LEU A 148 7.93 -0.63 -22.55
CA LEU A 148 7.30 -0.24 -23.80
C LEU A 148 8.31 0.07 -24.90
N PHE A 149 9.43 0.74 -24.57
CA PHE A 149 10.45 1.16 -25.51
C PHE A 149 11.84 0.57 -25.22
N GLY A 150 11.87 -0.58 -24.59
CA GLY A 150 13.10 -1.21 -24.10
C GLY A 150 13.11 -1.19 -22.57
N ASP A 151 14.03 -1.88 -21.96
CA ASP A 151 14.13 -1.98 -20.49
C ASP A 151 14.78 -0.71 -19.90
N ALA A 152 13.97 0.37 -19.81
CA ALA A 152 14.43 1.68 -19.33
C ALA A 152 14.10 1.83 -17.83
N LEU A 153 15.13 2.13 -17.03
CA LEU A 153 14.97 2.36 -15.59
C LEU A 153 14.12 3.62 -15.34
N ILE A 154 12.96 3.44 -14.68
CA ILE A 154 12.14 4.55 -14.16
C ILE A 154 12.63 4.93 -12.77
N ALA A 155 12.71 3.95 -11.85
CA ALA A 155 13.16 4.17 -10.49
C ALA A 155 13.82 2.92 -9.90
N ARG A 156 14.73 3.11 -8.94
CA ARG A 156 15.32 2.04 -8.15
C ARG A 156 15.48 2.47 -6.70
N ALA A 157 15.25 1.57 -5.76
CA ALA A 157 15.41 1.82 -4.34
C ALA A 157 16.09 0.64 -3.63
N GLY A 158 16.89 0.92 -2.60
CA GLY A 158 17.49 -0.11 -1.77
C GLY A 158 16.45 -0.80 -0.90
N THR A 159 15.59 -0.02 -0.24
CA THR A 159 14.47 -0.53 0.56
C THR A 159 13.24 0.35 0.34
N VAL A 160 12.07 -0.27 0.28
CA VAL A 160 10.76 0.40 0.29
C VAL A 160 9.95 -0.22 1.41
N GLU A 161 9.52 0.59 2.37
CA GLU A 161 8.74 0.16 3.53
C GLU A 161 7.46 0.95 3.63
N MET A 162 6.36 0.28 4.01
CA MET A 162 5.09 0.91 4.36
C MET A 162 4.48 0.19 5.57
N HIS A 163 4.07 0.96 6.55
CA HIS A 163 3.44 0.47 7.77
C HIS A 163 2.18 1.25 8.06
N LEU A 164 1.10 0.54 8.32
CA LEU A 164 -0.14 1.08 8.90
C LEU A 164 -0.32 0.47 10.29
N LEU A 165 -0.58 1.31 11.28
CA LEU A 165 -0.83 0.90 12.66
C LEU A 165 -2.15 1.49 13.14
N ASP A 166 -2.97 0.66 13.77
CA ASP A 166 -4.16 1.13 14.50
C ASP A 166 -3.78 2.12 15.60
N ILE A 167 -4.61 3.15 15.82
CA ILE A 167 -4.53 4.08 16.96
C ILE A 167 -5.72 3.76 17.88
N PRO A 168 -5.60 2.77 18.79
CA PRO A 168 -6.74 2.24 19.54
C PRO A 168 -7.48 3.29 20.38
N GLU A 169 -6.77 4.33 20.83
CA GLU A 169 -7.34 5.42 21.65
C GLU A 169 -8.31 6.30 20.86
N ARG A 170 -8.27 6.23 19.51
CA ARG A 170 -9.13 7.00 18.60
C ARG A 170 -10.17 6.15 17.90
N HIS A 171 -10.30 4.87 18.27
CA HIS A 171 -11.30 3.99 17.70
C HIS A 171 -12.71 4.37 18.18
N ASP A 172 -13.60 4.63 17.25
CA ASP A 172 -15.02 4.88 17.50
C ASP A 172 -15.85 3.63 17.16
N ALA A 173 -16.03 2.76 18.17
CA ALA A 173 -16.80 1.53 18.01
C ALA A 173 -18.31 1.75 17.76
N GLN A 174 -18.85 2.97 18.01
CA GLN A 174 -20.26 3.26 17.76
C GLN A 174 -20.50 3.60 16.28
N GLU A 175 -19.56 4.31 15.67
CA GLU A 175 -19.61 4.68 14.26
C GLU A 175 -18.89 3.68 13.35
N GLY A 176 -18.15 2.70 13.92
CA GLY A 176 -17.35 1.74 13.16
C GLY A 176 -16.18 2.38 12.42
N LEU A 177 -15.49 3.30 13.08
CA LEU A 177 -14.40 4.10 12.50
C LEU A 177 -13.11 3.94 13.29
N ALA A 178 -11.99 3.87 12.58
CA ALA A 178 -10.66 3.78 13.16
C ALA A 178 -9.73 4.84 12.57
N ASP A 179 -8.76 5.28 13.35
CA ASP A 179 -7.65 6.07 12.89
C ASP A 179 -6.40 5.20 12.75
N LEU A 180 -5.66 5.38 11.67
CA LEU A 180 -4.43 4.64 11.38
C LEU A 180 -3.25 5.60 11.26
N ALA A 181 -2.13 5.26 11.92
CA ALA A 181 -0.85 5.90 11.65
C ALA A 181 -0.21 5.24 10.42
N LEU A 182 0.15 6.05 9.44
CA LEU A 182 0.91 5.67 8.25
C LEU A 182 2.37 6.07 8.44
N TYR A 183 3.28 5.14 8.22
CA TYR A 183 4.70 5.39 8.03
C TYR A 183 5.15 4.73 6.73
N ALA A 184 5.84 5.48 5.88
CA ALA A 184 6.48 4.94 4.69
C ALA A 184 7.91 5.45 4.59
N ARG A 185 8.82 4.60 4.13
CA ARG A 185 10.23 4.94 3.95
C ARG A 185 10.78 4.31 2.69
N THR A 186 11.60 5.08 1.98
CA THR A 186 12.38 4.59 0.85
C THR A 186 13.84 5.00 1.06
N THR A 187 14.77 4.07 0.87
CA THR A 187 16.21 4.36 1.00
C THR A 187 16.92 4.20 -0.32
N ALA A 188 17.97 4.99 -0.51
CA ALA A 188 18.81 4.97 -1.72
C ALA A 188 17.98 5.01 -3.01
N LEU A 189 16.97 5.89 -3.07
CA LEU A 189 16.13 6.07 -4.25
C LEU A 189 16.91 6.76 -5.37
N ASP A 190 17.02 6.10 -6.50
CA ASP A 190 17.40 6.68 -7.78
C ASP A 190 16.15 6.88 -8.63
N PHE A 191 15.90 8.10 -9.07
CA PHE A 191 14.83 8.46 -10.01
C PHE A 191 15.38 9.38 -11.09
N PRO A 192 15.88 8.81 -12.20
CA PRO A 192 16.58 9.56 -13.25
C PRO A 192 15.72 10.68 -13.87
N GLY A 193 14.40 10.45 -14.01
CA GLY A 193 13.48 11.44 -14.56
C GLY A 193 13.42 12.77 -13.81
N ALA A 194 13.75 12.77 -12.50
CA ALA A 194 13.85 13.98 -11.68
C ALA A 194 15.29 14.26 -11.19
N ALA A 195 16.29 13.59 -11.78
CA ALA A 195 17.70 13.68 -11.37
C ALA A 195 17.94 13.42 -9.87
N VAL A 196 17.10 12.55 -9.25
CA VAL A 196 17.26 12.12 -7.87
C VAL A 196 18.25 10.97 -7.82
N GLN A 197 19.22 11.03 -6.90
CA GLN A 197 20.27 10.02 -6.73
C GLN A 197 20.43 9.68 -5.25
N ALA A 198 20.29 8.41 -4.93
CA ALA A 198 20.47 7.86 -3.59
C ALA A 198 19.73 8.65 -2.49
N ALA A 199 18.49 9.07 -2.77
CA ALA A 199 17.69 9.80 -1.82
C ALA A 199 17.05 8.87 -0.78
N ASP A 200 17.03 9.32 0.47
CA ASP A 200 16.20 8.75 1.52
C ASP A 200 14.93 9.59 1.67
N ILE A 201 13.78 8.93 1.65
CA ILE A 201 12.46 9.58 1.79
C ILE A 201 11.72 8.94 2.94
N GLU A 202 11.13 9.75 3.80
CA GLU A 202 10.25 9.34 4.90
C GLU A 202 8.93 10.10 4.80
N LEU A 203 7.82 9.38 4.96
CA LEU A 203 6.47 9.92 5.05
C LEU A 203 5.81 9.40 6.30
N GLU A 204 5.34 10.32 7.13
CA GLU A 204 4.45 10.07 8.26
C GLU A 204 3.12 10.76 8.00
N SER A 205 2.02 10.13 8.39
CA SER A 205 0.68 10.73 8.35
C SER A 205 -0.28 9.96 9.23
N GLU A 206 -1.40 10.57 9.57
CA GLU A 206 -2.53 9.93 10.21
C GLU A 206 -3.72 9.90 9.25
N ILE A 207 -4.26 8.71 9.00
CA ILE A 207 -5.49 8.51 8.22
C ILE A 207 -6.61 8.42 9.24
N THR A 208 -7.47 9.44 9.32
CA THR A 208 -8.52 9.52 10.33
C THR A 208 -9.84 8.99 9.80
N ARG A 209 -10.67 8.45 10.70
CA ARG A 209 -12.08 8.06 10.45
C ARG A 209 -12.25 7.09 9.28
N LEU A 210 -11.33 6.15 9.14
CA LEU A 210 -11.43 5.08 8.15
C LEU A 210 -12.47 4.05 8.61
N PRO A 211 -13.36 3.53 7.73
CA PRO A 211 -14.20 2.38 8.06
C PRO A 211 -13.36 1.23 8.62
N ASP A 212 -13.76 0.68 9.75
CA ASP A 212 -12.90 -0.24 10.51
C ASP A 212 -13.09 -1.72 10.14
N ASP A 213 -14.25 -2.12 9.61
CA ASP A 213 -14.53 -3.52 9.28
C ASP A 213 -14.02 -3.88 7.88
N LEU A 214 -12.98 -4.71 7.82
CA LEU A 214 -12.38 -5.18 6.57
C LEU A 214 -13.35 -5.96 5.67
N ARG A 215 -14.45 -6.51 6.21
CA ARG A 215 -15.45 -7.25 5.44
C ARG A 215 -16.36 -6.34 4.62
N ASP A 216 -16.50 -5.09 5.06
CA ASP A 216 -17.35 -4.08 4.44
C ASP A 216 -16.55 -3.11 3.55
N ILE A 217 -15.22 -3.27 3.47
CA ILE A 217 -14.39 -2.45 2.60
C ILE A 217 -14.57 -2.88 1.15
N ASP A 218 -15.19 -1.99 0.39
CA ASP A 218 -15.26 -2.07 -1.05
C ASP A 218 -14.40 -0.93 -1.65
N THR A 219 -13.46 -1.29 -2.50
CA THR A 219 -12.50 -0.33 -3.08
C THR A 219 -13.19 0.79 -3.87
N ALA A 220 -14.29 0.51 -4.54
CA ALA A 220 -15.05 1.50 -5.32
C ALA A 220 -15.76 2.53 -4.45
N THR A 221 -16.18 2.14 -3.23
CA THR A 221 -16.94 2.99 -2.31
C THR A 221 -16.12 3.50 -1.13
N LEU A 222 -14.87 3.05 -0.98
CA LEU A 222 -14.02 3.40 0.16
C LEU A 222 -13.81 4.91 0.29
N LEU A 223 -13.37 5.59 -0.78
CA LEU A 223 -13.12 7.03 -0.73
C LEU A 223 -14.39 7.86 -0.47
N PRO A 224 -15.53 7.62 -1.15
CA PRO A 224 -16.79 8.29 -0.80
C PRO A 224 -17.25 8.03 0.64
N THR A 225 -17.05 6.81 1.15
CA THR A 225 -17.45 6.46 2.51
C THR A 225 -16.54 7.14 3.55
N TRP A 226 -15.23 7.12 3.32
CA TRP A 226 -14.26 7.81 4.15
C TRP A 226 -14.50 9.33 4.18
N GLN A 227 -14.77 9.94 3.02
CA GLN A 227 -15.11 11.37 2.92
C GLN A 227 -16.38 11.70 3.72
N ARG A 228 -17.46 10.91 3.56
CA ARG A 228 -18.72 11.13 4.30
C ARG A 228 -18.55 10.97 5.82
N ALA A 229 -17.64 10.12 6.26
CA ALA A 229 -17.26 10.00 7.66
C ALA A 229 -16.47 11.21 8.19
N GLY A 230 -16.07 12.14 7.32
CA GLY A 230 -15.21 13.27 7.67
C GLY A 230 -13.74 12.90 7.79
N GLY A 231 -13.34 11.89 7.03
CA GLY A 231 -11.96 11.37 7.00
C GLY A 231 -10.96 12.39 6.44
N ARG A 232 -9.75 12.36 6.96
CA ARG A 232 -8.65 13.26 6.59
C ARG A 232 -7.31 12.55 6.65
N LEU A 233 -6.35 13.09 5.92
CA LEU A 233 -4.93 12.85 6.12
C LEU A 233 -4.40 13.99 6.98
N ASP A 234 -4.17 13.73 8.25
CA ASP A 234 -3.65 14.69 9.21
C ASP A 234 -2.17 14.40 9.50
N ALA A 235 -1.49 15.37 10.10
CA ALA A 235 -0.09 15.27 10.52
C ALA A 235 0.86 14.76 9.40
N ILE A 236 0.60 15.16 8.15
CA ILE A 236 1.48 14.80 7.04
C ILE A 236 2.86 15.42 7.30
N ALA A 237 3.89 14.58 7.32
CA ALA A 237 5.28 14.98 7.40
C ALA A 237 6.08 14.16 6.41
N LEU A 238 6.48 14.79 5.30
CA LEU A 238 7.34 14.21 4.27
C LEU A 238 8.73 14.83 4.39
N ARG A 239 9.74 13.99 4.52
CA ARG A 239 11.16 14.38 4.52
C ARG A 239 11.87 13.64 3.40
N SER A 240 12.66 14.36 2.64
CA SER A 240 13.53 13.79 1.62
C SER A 240 14.92 14.36 1.75
N LYS A 241 15.93 13.52 1.61
CA LYS A 241 17.33 13.93 1.68
C LYS A 241 18.18 13.11 0.73
N ASP A 242 19.02 13.78 -0.01
CA ASP A 242 20.10 13.17 -0.79
C ASP A 242 21.44 13.92 -0.58
N ALA A 243 22.45 13.63 -1.42
CA ALA A 243 23.79 14.25 -1.29
C ALA A 243 23.81 15.78 -1.52
N GLY A 244 22.85 16.33 -2.24
CA GLY A 244 22.86 17.74 -2.66
C GLY A 244 21.58 18.49 -2.34
N SER A 245 20.54 17.82 -1.83
CA SER A 245 19.28 18.47 -1.54
C SER A 245 18.56 17.86 -0.33
N ASP A 246 17.74 18.67 0.29
CA ASP A 246 16.77 18.26 1.30
C ASP A 246 15.42 18.93 1.05
N LEU A 247 14.34 18.25 1.47
CA LEU A 247 12.97 18.72 1.39
C LEU A 247 12.21 18.27 2.63
N ASP A 248 11.51 19.21 3.25
CA ASP A 248 10.54 18.97 4.31
C ASP A 248 9.17 19.49 3.85
N ALA A 249 8.14 18.67 3.92
CA ALA A 249 6.77 19.07 3.64
C ALA A 249 5.84 18.62 4.76
N ASN A 250 5.01 19.53 5.25
CA ASN A 250 4.09 19.26 6.36
C ASN A 250 2.70 19.82 6.03
N GLY A 251 1.65 19.13 6.47
CA GLY A 251 0.31 19.64 6.23
C GLY A 251 -0.82 18.66 6.53
N ASN A 252 -1.95 18.90 5.91
CA ASN A 252 -3.12 18.05 5.96
C ASN A 252 -3.91 18.12 4.67
N LEU A 253 -4.65 17.05 4.37
CA LEU A 253 -5.50 16.93 3.19
C LEU A 253 -6.82 16.26 3.55
N MET A 254 -7.90 16.68 2.88
CA MET A 254 -9.22 16.08 2.98
C MET A 254 -9.97 16.20 1.64
N LEU A 255 -11.04 15.44 1.50
CA LEU A 255 -11.93 15.52 0.34
C LEU A 255 -13.23 16.26 0.73
N ASP A 256 -13.78 17.05 -0.19
CA ASP A 256 -15.11 17.59 -0.04
C ASP A 256 -16.19 16.62 -0.59
N GLU A 257 -17.47 17.04 -0.51
CA GLU A 257 -18.60 16.23 -0.94
C GLU A 257 -18.58 15.87 -2.44
N ALA A 258 -17.85 16.62 -3.25
CA ALA A 258 -17.66 16.38 -4.68
C ALA A 258 -16.40 15.55 -4.99
N GLY A 259 -15.72 15.00 -3.98
CA GLY A 259 -14.48 14.26 -4.14
C GLY A 259 -13.26 15.13 -4.47
N LEU A 260 -13.37 16.44 -4.32
CA LEU A 260 -12.31 17.38 -4.64
C LEU A 260 -11.37 17.57 -3.44
N LEU A 261 -10.07 17.68 -3.73
CA LEU A 261 -9.03 17.81 -2.73
C LEU A 261 -9.05 19.21 -2.08
N ASN A 262 -8.96 19.24 -0.76
CA ASN A 262 -8.86 20.43 0.07
C ASN A 262 -7.74 20.24 1.10
N GLY A 263 -7.09 21.34 1.53
CA GLY A 263 -6.04 21.31 2.53
C GLY A 263 -4.86 22.22 2.19
N GLN A 264 -3.76 21.99 2.88
CA GLN A 264 -2.54 22.78 2.73
C GLN A 264 -1.31 21.93 3.00
N ILE A 265 -0.26 22.18 2.21
CA ILE A 265 1.08 21.61 2.42
C ILE A 265 2.07 22.77 2.44
N ASP A 266 2.81 22.91 3.53
CA ASP A 266 3.94 23.82 3.67
C ASP A 266 5.22 23.07 3.32
N ILE A 267 6.00 23.60 2.39
CA ILE A 267 7.20 22.97 1.82
C ILE A 267 8.40 23.86 2.10
N THR A 268 9.46 23.28 2.62
CA THR A 268 10.77 23.91 2.74
C THR A 268 11.79 23.02 2.07
N SER A 269 12.62 23.58 1.18
CA SER A 269 13.63 22.80 0.45
C SER A 269 14.95 23.54 0.30
N HIS A 270 16.03 22.79 0.13
CA HIS A 270 17.36 23.28 -0.23
C HIS A 270 17.93 22.38 -1.34
N GLY A 271 18.61 22.97 -2.32
CA GLY A 271 19.21 22.26 -3.44
C GLY A 271 18.22 21.73 -4.48
N VAL A 272 16.92 21.69 -4.16
CA VAL A 272 15.88 21.21 -5.09
C VAL A 272 15.68 22.17 -6.26
N ALA A 273 15.71 23.47 -5.99
CA ALA A 273 15.52 24.50 -7.01
C ALA A 273 16.65 24.50 -8.05
N GLU A 274 17.86 24.20 -7.66
CA GLU A 274 19.02 24.09 -8.55
C GLU A 274 18.92 22.89 -9.46
N ARG A 275 18.30 21.80 -8.98
CA ARG A 275 18.14 20.54 -9.70
C ARG A 275 17.03 20.57 -10.72
N ILE A 276 15.80 20.86 -10.29
CA ILE A 276 14.61 20.80 -11.15
C ILE A 276 14.25 22.16 -11.75
N GLY A 277 14.74 23.26 -11.18
CA GLY A 277 14.48 24.61 -11.67
C GLY A 277 14.78 24.81 -13.15
N PRO A 278 15.89 24.27 -13.71
CA PRO A 278 16.17 24.36 -15.15
C PRO A 278 15.12 23.66 -16.04
N MET A 279 14.34 22.75 -15.50
CA MET A 279 13.27 22.03 -16.21
C MET A 279 11.94 22.79 -16.23
N ILE A 280 11.84 23.88 -15.45
CA ILE A 280 10.61 24.65 -15.25
C ILE A 280 10.86 26.08 -15.73
N GLU A 281 10.04 26.57 -16.68
CA GLU A 281 10.09 27.94 -17.16
C GLU A 281 9.48 28.93 -16.15
N GLU A 282 10.00 30.20 -16.16
CA GLU A 282 9.36 31.26 -15.39
C GLU A 282 8.01 31.67 -16.04
N PRO A 283 6.99 32.03 -15.25
CA PRO A 283 7.00 32.24 -13.79
C PRO A 283 6.75 30.96 -12.97
N TRP A 284 6.54 29.82 -13.61
CA TRP A 284 6.16 28.56 -12.95
C TRP A 284 7.24 28.07 -11.98
N ARG A 285 8.51 28.35 -12.29
CA ARG A 285 9.63 27.99 -11.41
C ARG A 285 9.45 28.56 -10.00
N THR A 286 9.29 29.87 -9.90
CA THR A 286 9.10 30.55 -8.59
C THR A 286 7.82 30.10 -7.91
N LEU A 287 6.74 29.85 -8.65
CA LEU A 287 5.45 29.41 -8.09
C LEU A 287 5.51 27.99 -7.55
N VAL A 288 6.24 27.10 -8.21
CA VAL A 288 6.33 25.69 -7.81
C VAL A 288 7.38 25.50 -6.71
N LEU A 289 8.56 26.09 -6.89
CA LEU A 289 9.69 25.89 -5.98
C LEU A 289 9.65 26.83 -4.76
N GLY A 290 8.88 27.91 -4.83
CA GLY A 290 8.77 28.92 -3.79
C GLY A 290 9.83 30.04 -3.89
N VAL A 291 9.86 30.85 -2.85
CA VAL A 291 10.75 32.04 -2.76
C VAL A 291 11.98 31.67 -1.94
N PRO A 292 13.20 32.02 -2.42
CA PRO A 292 14.42 31.80 -1.64
C PRO A 292 14.43 32.64 -0.37
N GLY A 293 14.69 32.02 0.76
CA GLY A 293 14.94 32.69 2.03
C GLY A 293 16.37 33.20 2.15
N ASN A 294 16.67 33.94 3.22
CA ASN A 294 18.01 34.47 3.50
C ASN A 294 19.05 33.38 3.81
N ASP A 295 18.62 32.22 4.12
CA ASP A 295 19.40 30.99 4.44
C ASP A 295 19.66 30.11 3.22
N GLY A 296 19.19 30.51 2.01
CA GLY A 296 19.29 29.73 0.78
C GLY A 296 18.24 28.61 0.68
N ARG A 297 17.31 28.48 1.63
CA ARG A 297 16.18 27.56 1.54
C ARG A 297 15.03 28.19 0.77
N HIS A 298 14.34 27.40 -0.02
CA HIS A 298 13.11 27.81 -0.67
C HIS A 298 11.92 27.42 0.20
N VAL A 299 10.98 28.35 0.38
CA VAL A 299 9.74 28.12 1.14
C VAL A 299 8.55 28.33 0.23
N ASN A 300 7.66 27.36 0.21
CA ASN A 300 6.41 27.44 -0.52
C ASN A 300 5.24 26.92 0.32
N GLN A 301 4.06 27.46 0.07
CA GLN A 301 2.81 26.98 0.63
C GLN A 301 1.88 26.62 -0.51
N VAL A 302 1.57 25.33 -0.62
CA VAL A 302 0.64 24.80 -1.61
C VAL A 302 -0.72 24.63 -0.94
N ASN A 303 -1.73 25.30 -1.47
CA ASN A 303 -3.09 25.22 -1.00
C ASN A 303 -3.95 24.45 -2.00
N PHE A 304 -4.82 23.61 -1.46
CA PHE A 304 -5.82 22.85 -2.19
C PHE A 304 -7.19 23.37 -1.78
N ARG A 305 -7.97 23.84 -2.73
CA ARG A 305 -9.32 24.33 -2.48
C ARG A 305 -10.26 23.91 -3.59
N ALA A 306 -11.19 23.04 -3.28
CA ALA A 306 -12.11 22.44 -4.24
C ALA A 306 -11.37 21.95 -5.51
N GLY A 307 -10.31 21.16 -5.30
CA GLY A 307 -9.47 20.61 -6.37
C GLY A 307 -8.51 21.60 -7.01
N THR A 308 -8.66 22.91 -6.83
CA THR A 308 -7.70 23.90 -7.34
C THR A 308 -6.44 23.89 -6.50
N VAL A 309 -5.30 23.73 -7.15
CA VAL A 309 -3.97 23.80 -6.55
C VAL A 309 -3.43 25.19 -6.75
N SER A 310 -2.97 25.84 -5.67
CA SER A 310 -2.38 27.19 -5.74
C SER A 310 -1.14 27.32 -4.88
N SER A 311 -0.18 28.14 -5.32
CA SER A 311 0.95 28.61 -4.52
C SER A 311 0.63 30.03 -4.06
N GLY A 312 0.45 30.19 -2.77
CA GLY A 312 -0.11 31.44 -2.24
C GLY A 312 -1.49 31.74 -2.88
N LEU A 313 -1.58 32.84 -3.61
CA LEU A 313 -2.81 33.26 -4.32
C LEU A 313 -2.83 32.89 -5.82
N VAL A 314 -1.77 32.29 -6.33
CA VAL A 314 -1.64 32.01 -7.77
C VAL A 314 -2.03 30.55 -8.06
N PRO A 315 -3.04 30.30 -8.92
CA PRO A 315 -3.41 28.96 -9.28
C PRO A 315 -2.33 28.31 -10.15
N LEU A 316 -1.95 27.08 -9.80
CA LEU A 316 -0.99 26.23 -10.52
C LEU A 316 -1.71 25.24 -11.46
N GLY A 317 -2.91 24.83 -11.10
CA GLY A 317 -3.68 23.83 -11.83
C GLY A 317 -4.89 23.36 -11.06
N ALA A 318 -5.51 22.28 -11.53
CA ALA A 318 -6.63 21.64 -10.86
C ALA A 318 -6.44 20.10 -10.85
N ILE A 319 -6.83 19.48 -9.76
CA ILE A 319 -6.93 18.02 -9.59
C ILE A 319 -8.42 17.67 -9.80
N PRO A 320 -8.75 16.73 -10.68
CA PRO A 320 -10.12 16.29 -10.84
C PRO A 320 -10.65 15.61 -9.59
N PRO A 321 -11.97 15.40 -9.45
CA PRO A 321 -12.54 14.60 -8.39
C PRO A 321 -11.90 13.22 -8.34
N LEU A 322 -11.70 12.68 -7.12
CA LEU A 322 -11.10 11.36 -6.91
C LEU A 322 -12.14 10.22 -6.93
N PHE A 323 -13.44 10.57 -6.95
CA PHE A 323 -14.56 9.65 -7.13
C PHE A 323 -15.76 10.39 -7.74
#